data_d7a9625a94f62b16103e2c8c8c6c94a8
#
_entry.id   d7a9625a94f62b16103e2c8c8c6c94a8
#
_cell.length_a   1.000
_cell.length_b   1.000
_cell.length_c   1.000
_cell.angle_alpha   90.00
_cell.angle_beta   90.00
_cell.angle_gamma   90.00
#
_symmetry.space_group_name_H-M   'P 1'
#
loop_
_entity.id
_entity.type
_entity.pdbx_description
1 polymer ?
#
loop_
_entity_poly.entity_id
_entity_poly.type
_entity_poly.pdbx_seq_one_letter_code
_entity_poly.pdbx_strand_id
1 'polypeptide(L)'
;MFETVSRPVLRRLVFLAMALGANASLALSVGEMDVRSHLGEPLRATVPLGRLGSLSASDVQISLASEDVHRSYGIEQATHSSPLVFTLQVDRKGEASVLVSSEQPVGEPYLDFVLEVRWPAGRSLKHFEVLLDPPPR
;
A
#
# COMPACT_ATOMS: atom_id res chain seq x y z
N MET A 1 50.49 4.00 22.45
CA MET A 1 50.23 5.35 21.97
C MET A 1 49.67 5.40 20.57
N PHE A 2 50.26 4.64 19.64
CA PHE A 2 49.79 4.66 18.26
C PHE A 2 48.46 3.94 18.03
N GLU A 3 48.11 3.00 18.90
CA GLU A 3 46.91 2.19 18.80
C GLU A 3 45.65 2.97 19.08
N THR A 4 45.71 4.01 19.91
CA THR A 4 44.56 4.81 20.27
C THR A 4 44.12 5.78 19.18
N VAL A 5 44.95 6.03 18.16
CA VAL A 5 44.64 6.95 17.08
C VAL A 5 43.88 6.25 15.95
N SER A 6 44.16 4.99 15.68
CA SER A 6 43.51 4.23 14.59
C SER A 6 42.11 3.75 14.91
N ARG A 7 41.82 3.47 16.18
CA ARG A 7 40.49 2.99 16.60
C ARG A 7 39.34 3.96 16.37
N PRO A 8 39.49 5.26 16.69
CA PRO A 8 38.39 6.20 16.42
C PRO A 8 38.08 6.38 14.93
N VAL A 9 39.11 6.24 14.08
CA VAL A 9 38.92 6.38 12.63
C VAL A 9 38.13 5.21 12.06
N LEU A 10 38.38 3.99 12.51
CA LEU A 10 37.63 2.80 12.11
C LEU A 10 36.17 2.87 12.54
N ARG A 11 35.89 3.37 13.73
CA ARG A 11 34.53 3.56 14.21
C ARG A 11 33.74 4.54 13.33
N ARG A 12 34.39 5.61 12.92
CA ARG A 12 33.74 6.64 12.06
C ARG A 12 33.39 6.07 10.68
N LEU A 13 34.25 5.25 10.11
CA LEU A 13 34.01 4.61 8.82
C LEU A 13 32.84 3.63 8.88
N VAL A 14 32.74 2.83 9.95
CA VAL A 14 31.62 1.90 10.14
C VAL A 14 30.30 2.65 10.29
N PHE A 15 30.31 3.77 11.01
CA PHE A 15 29.12 4.58 11.22
C PHE A 15 28.63 5.20 9.90
N LEU A 16 29.55 5.65 9.05
CA LEU A 16 29.21 6.22 7.76
C LEU A 16 28.59 5.17 6.82
N ALA A 17 29.09 3.94 6.84
CA ALA A 17 28.54 2.85 6.03
C ALA A 17 27.11 2.49 6.45
N MET A 18 26.80 2.51 7.74
CA MET A 18 25.44 2.28 8.23
C MET A 18 24.48 3.39 7.83
N ALA A 19 24.92 4.65 7.86
CA ALA A 19 24.11 5.78 7.44
C ALA A 19 23.74 5.71 5.95
N LEU A 20 24.67 5.30 5.10
CA LEU A 20 24.42 5.10 3.68
C LEU A 20 23.45 3.94 3.41
N GLY A 21 23.54 2.87 4.19
CA GLY A 21 22.63 1.74 4.08
C GLY A 21 21.19 2.09 4.49
N ALA A 22 21.02 2.96 5.47
CA ALA A 22 19.70 3.37 5.95
C ALA A 22 18.92 4.23 4.94
N ASN A 23 19.61 4.95 4.04
CA ASN A 23 18.97 5.82 3.05
C ASN A 23 18.53 5.08 1.77
N ALA A 24 18.81 3.79 1.66
CA ALA A 24 18.57 3.04 0.42
C ALA A 24 17.17 2.40 0.35
N SER A 25 16.39 2.43 1.43
CA SER A 25 15.09 1.76 1.45
C SER A 25 13.94 2.76 1.49
N LEU A 26 13.47 3.16 0.31
CA LEU A 26 12.21 3.87 0.16
C LEU A 26 11.11 2.84 -0.05
N ALA A 27 10.28 2.61 0.96
CA ALA A 27 9.12 1.76 0.86
C ALA A 27 7.87 2.64 0.75
N LEU A 28 6.99 2.28 -0.18
CA LEU A 28 5.66 2.90 -0.23
C LEU A 28 4.86 2.45 0.99
N SER A 29 4.20 3.39 1.64
CA SER A 29 3.34 3.10 2.79
C SER A 29 1.88 3.06 2.36
N VAL A 30 1.21 1.96 2.68
CA VAL A 30 -0.21 1.80 2.38
C VAL A 30 -1.00 2.21 3.62
N GLY A 31 -1.76 3.29 3.50
CA GLY A 31 -2.57 3.82 4.61
C GLY A 31 -3.93 3.14 4.72
N GLU A 32 -4.79 3.73 5.54
CA GLU A 32 -6.14 3.22 5.75
C GLU A 32 -7.07 3.61 4.61
N MET A 33 -8.09 2.79 4.39
CA MET A 33 -9.09 3.05 3.35
C MET A 33 -10.14 4.05 3.84
N ASP A 34 -10.38 5.07 3.04
CA ASP A 34 -11.45 6.04 3.26
C ASP A 34 -12.57 5.76 2.27
N VAL A 35 -13.70 5.24 2.77
CA VAL A 35 -14.84 4.85 1.95
C VAL A 35 -15.79 6.03 1.78
N ARG A 36 -16.18 6.31 0.53
CA ARG A 36 -17.06 7.42 0.17
C ARG A 36 -18.45 6.99 -0.26
N SER A 37 -18.63 5.70 -0.58
CA SER A 37 -19.90 5.15 -1.03
C SER A 37 -20.62 4.40 0.09
N HIS A 38 -21.89 4.08 -0.16
CA HIS A 38 -22.72 3.33 0.77
C HIS A 38 -23.06 1.96 0.21
N LEU A 39 -23.59 1.10 1.09
CA LEU A 39 -24.10 -0.21 0.71
C LEU A 39 -25.16 -0.06 -0.39
N GLY A 40 -25.08 -0.89 -1.43
CA GLY A 40 -26.00 -0.84 -2.56
C GLY A 40 -25.58 0.12 -3.66
N GLU A 41 -24.51 0.87 -3.46
CA GLU A 41 -23.94 1.75 -4.48
C GLU A 41 -22.66 1.14 -5.05
N PRO A 42 -22.23 1.56 -6.26
CA PRO A 42 -20.87 1.22 -6.71
C PRO A 42 -19.84 1.71 -5.70
N LEU A 43 -18.86 0.87 -5.42
CA LEU A 43 -17.84 1.20 -4.43
C LEU A 43 -17.00 2.39 -4.88
N ARG A 44 -16.74 3.29 -3.95
CA ARG A 44 -15.79 4.38 -4.08
C ARG A 44 -15.03 4.55 -2.78
N ALA A 45 -13.73 4.34 -2.86
CA ALA A 45 -12.86 4.47 -1.71
C ALA A 45 -11.48 4.91 -2.16
N THR A 46 -10.71 5.51 -1.25
CA THR A 46 -9.34 5.91 -1.52
C THR A 46 -8.42 5.36 -0.44
N VAL A 47 -7.20 4.98 -0.88
CA VAL A 47 -6.15 4.49 0.00
C VAL A 47 -4.90 5.33 -0.25
N PRO A 48 -4.40 6.08 0.73
CA PRO A 48 -3.18 6.86 0.52
C PRO A 48 -1.94 5.96 0.47
N LEU A 49 -1.01 6.28 -0.42
CA LEU A 49 0.25 5.56 -0.55
C LEU A 49 1.47 6.38 -0.13
N GLY A 50 1.30 7.68 0.12
CA GLY A 50 2.39 8.57 0.39
C GLY A 50 3.06 9.07 -0.89
N ARG A 51 4.29 9.55 -0.77
CA ARG A 51 5.01 10.10 -1.90
C ARG A 51 5.73 9.04 -2.70
N LEU A 52 5.67 9.15 -4.01
CA LEU A 52 6.39 8.25 -4.92
C LEU A 52 7.90 8.50 -4.92
N GLY A 53 8.35 9.70 -4.56
CA GLY A 53 9.76 10.06 -4.62
C GLY A 53 10.28 9.98 -6.05
N SER A 54 11.29 9.16 -6.28
CA SER A 54 11.87 8.97 -7.61
C SER A 54 11.09 8.01 -8.51
N LEU A 55 10.05 7.34 -7.97
CA LEU A 55 9.23 6.44 -8.76
C LEU A 55 8.28 7.21 -9.65
N SER A 56 8.07 6.72 -10.88
CA SER A 56 7.00 7.19 -11.73
C SER A 56 5.73 6.37 -11.47
N ALA A 57 4.59 6.91 -11.88
CA ALA A 57 3.32 6.19 -11.74
C ALA A 57 3.35 4.85 -12.46
N SER A 58 4.05 4.75 -13.60
CA SER A 58 4.16 3.51 -14.36
C SER A 58 5.00 2.43 -13.67
N ASP A 59 5.81 2.81 -12.69
CA ASP A 59 6.62 1.85 -11.92
C ASP A 59 5.80 1.11 -10.85
N VAL A 60 4.61 1.61 -10.53
CA VAL A 60 3.78 1.10 -9.44
C VAL A 60 2.62 0.30 -10.02
N GLN A 61 2.49 -0.95 -9.57
CA GLN A 61 1.40 -1.84 -9.95
C GLN A 61 0.56 -2.17 -8.73
N ILE A 62 -0.76 -2.07 -8.89
CA ILE A 62 -1.71 -2.28 -7.81
C ILE A 62 -2.70 -3.35 -8.22
N SER A 63 -2.91 -4.34 -7.37
CA SER A 63 -3.83 -5.44 -7.64
C SER A 63 -4.30 -6.08 -6.34
N LEU A 64 -5.31 -6.94 -6.47
CA LEU A 64 -5.61 -7.88 -5.40
C LEU A 64 -4.45 -8.87 -5.29
N ALA A 65 -4.09 -9.21 -4.06
CA ALA A 65 -3.10 -10.25 -3.83
C ALA A 65 -3.60 -11.60 -4.35
N SER A 66 -2.69 -12.55 -4.49
CA SER A 66 -3.04 -13.90 -4.95
C SER A 66 -3.93 -14.64 -3.95
N GLU A 67 -4.57 -15.70 -4.42
CA GLU A 67 -5.39 -16.55 -3.55
C GLU A 67 -4.58 -17.15 -2.42
N ASP A 68 -3.32 -17.51 -2.68
CA ASP A 68 -2.43 -18.05 -1.65
C ASP A 68 -2.17 -17.03 -0.55
N VAL A 69 -1.96 -15.78 -0.92
CA VAL A 69 -1.79 -14.69 0.05
C VAL A 69 -3.07 -14.49 0.85
N HIS A 70 -4.23 -14.47 0.19
CA HIS A 70 -5.52 -14.34 0.89
C HIS A 70 -5.71 -15.46 1.90
N ARG A 71 -5.41 -16.69 1.53
CA ARG A 71 -5.49 -17.83 2.47
C ARG A 71 -4.57 -17.68 3.66
N SER A 72 -3.38 -17.11 3.46
CA SER A 72 -2.46 -16.86 4.57
C SER A 72 -2.98 -15.84 5.58
N TYR A 73 -3.90 -14.97 5.15
CA TYR A 73 -4.60 -14.02 6.03
C TYR A 73 -5.93 -14.57 6.56
N GLY A 74 -6.23 -15.84 6.31
CA GLY A 74 -7.48 -16.47 6.77
C GLY A 74 -8.69 -16.17 5.89
N ILE A 75 -8.48 -15.66 4.69
CA ILE A 75 -9.55 -15.35 3.74
C ILE A 75 -9.64 -16.48 2.73
N GLU A 76 -10.74 -17.25 2.77
CA GLU A 76 -10.92 -18.41 1.89
C GLU A 76 -11.16 -18.01 0.44
N GLN A 77 -11.95 -16.94 0.24
CA GLN A 77 -12.16 -16.35 -1.08
C GLN A 77 -12.35 -14.85 -0.91
N ALA A 78 -11.69 -14.08 -1.74
CA ALA A 78 -12.03 -12.67 -1.89
C ALA A 78 -13.36 -12.58 -2.64
N THR A 79 -14.45 -12.92 -1.95
CA THR A 79 -15.77 -12.95 -2.53
C THR A 79 -16.37 -11.57 -2.57
N HIS A 80 -16.13 -10.90 -3.67
CA HIS A 80 -16.87 -9.70 -3.98
C HIS A 80 -17.81 -10.04 -5.13
N SER A 81 -19.09 -9.73 -4.95
CA SER A 81 -20.08 -9.88 -6.01
C SER A 81 -19.74 -9.02 -7.22
N SER A 82 -18.93 -7.99 -7.03
CA SER A 82 -18.49 -7.08 -8.10
C SER A 82 -16.95 -7.03 -8.13
N PRO A 83 -16.34 -7.13 -9.32
CA PRO A 83 -14.91 -6.95 -9.44
C PRO A 83 -14.47 -5.56 -8.99
N LEU A 84 -13.38 -5.49 -8.24
CA LEU A 84 -12.80 -4.23 -7.80
C LEU A 84 -11.81 -3.72 -8.84
N VAL A 85 -11.82 -2.42 -9.06
CA VAL A 85 -10.90 -1.72 -9.95
C VAL A 85 -10.01 -0.81 -9.11
N PHE A 86 -8.71 -0.89 -9.34
CA PHE A 86 -7.72 -0.09 -8.64
C PHE A 86 -7.07 0.88 -9.60
N THR A 87 -7.11 2.16 -9.29
CA THR A 87 -6.53 3.21 -10.12
C THR A 87 -5.56 4.04 -9.30
N LEU A 88 -4.32 4.12 -9.76
CA LEU A 88 -3.32 4.96 -9.11
C LEU A 88 -3.53 6.41 -9.53
N GLN A 89 -3.59 7.29 -8.54
CA GLN A 89 -3.69 8.73 -8.73
C GLN A 89 -2.51 9.39 -8.06
N VAL A 90 -1.88 10.34 -8.75
CA VAL A 90 -0.74 11.10 -8.21
C VAL A 90 -1.07 12.59 -8.37
N ASP A 91 -0.98 13.32 -7.27
CA ASP A 91 -1.24 14.76 -7.29
C ASP A 91 -0.01 15.56 -7.74
N ARG A 92 -0.15 16.88 -7.79
CA ARG A 92 0.94 17.77 -8.22
C ARG A 92 2.15 17.76 -7.29
N LYS A 93 1.95 17.37 -6.03
CA LYS A 93 3.02 17.29 -5.03
C LYS A 93 3.74 15.95 -5.04
N GLY A 94 3.31 15.03 -5.90
CA GLY A 94 3.87 13.69 -5.97
C GLY A 94 3.30 12.73 -4.94
N GLU A 95 2.22 13.09 -4.25
CA GLU A 95 1.54 12.19 -3.33
C GLU A 95 0.60 11.27 -4.10
N ALA A 96 0.73 9.99 -3.83
CA ALA A 96 -0.03 8.95 -4.51
C ALA A 96 -1.16 8.43 -3.64
N SER A 97 -2.23 8.04 -4.31
CA SER A 97 -3.35 7.34 -3.69
C SER A 97 -3.92 6.33 -4.67
N VAL A 98 -4.61 5.33 -4.13
CA VAL A 98 -5.32 4.34 -4.93
C VAL A 98 -6.81 4.63 -4.84
N LEU A 99 -7.45 4.82 -5.99
CA LEU A 99 -8.89 4.83 -6.06
C LEU A 99 -9.37 3.39 -6.20
N VAL A 100 -10.16 2.93 -5.25
CA VAL A 100 -10.79 1.61 -5.27
C VAL A 100 -12.24 1.81 -5.68
N SER A 101 -12.64 1.17 -6.76
CA SER A 101 -13.99 1.34 -7.29
C SER A 101 -14.55 0.03 -7.81
N SER A 102 -15.87 0.00 -8.03
CA SER A 102 -16.55 -1.08 -8.71
C SER A 102 -17.54 -0.50 -9.71
N GLU A 103 -17.75 -1.19 -10.83
CA GLU A 103 -18.76 -0.78 -11.82
C GLU A 103 -20.17 -1.11 -11.36
N GLN A 104 -20.31 -2.20 -10.62
CA GLN A 104 -21.59 -2.70 -10.13
C GLN A 104 -21.80 -2.29 -8.68
N PRO A 105 -23.06 -2.11 -8.24
CA PRO A 105 -23.34 -1.88 -6.83
C PRO A 105 -22.85 -3.02 -5.96
N VAL A 106 -22.33 -2.68 -4.78
CA VAL A 106 -21.87 -3.65 -3.80
C VAL A 106 -22.99 -3.92 -2.80
N GLY A 107 -23.53 -5.15 -2.83
CA GLY A 107 -24.62 -5.56 -1.96
C GLY A 107 -24.18 -6.18 -0.63
N GLU A 108 -22.88 -6.43 -0.46
CA GLU A 108 -22.34 -7.03 0.75
C GLU A 108 -21.85 -5.93 1.70
N PRO A 109 -22.32 -5.93 2.96
CA PRO A 109 -21.91 -4.87 3.89
C PRO A 109 -20.47 -4.97 4.35
N TYR A 110 -19.83 -6.13 4.18
CA TYR A 110 -18.49 -6.40 4.66
C TYR A 110 -17.57 -6.74 3.50
N LEU A 111 -16.50 -5.98 3.37
CA LEU A 111 -15.45 -6.21 2.39
C LEU A 111 -14.17 -6.66 3.11
N ASP A 112 -13.59 -7.74 2.65
CA ASP A 112 -12.39 -8.31 3.24
C ASP A 112 -11.45 -8.76 2.11
N PHE A 113 -10.32 -8.07 1.97
CA PHE A 113 -9.37 -8.37 0.90
C PHE A 113 -7.98 -7.88 1.23
N VAL A 114 -6.99 -8.41 0.53
CA VAL A 114 -5.58 -8.00 0.64
C VAL A 114 -5.18 -7.28 -0.65
N LEU A 115 -4.73 -6.04 -0.49
CA LEU A 115 -4.21 -5.23 -1.59
C LEU A 115 -2.71 -5.44 -1.70
N GLU A 116 -2.24 -5.62 -2.94
CA GLU A 116 -0.81 -5.71 -3.23
C GLU A 116 -0.38 -4.49 -4.03
N VAL A 117 0.66 -3.83 -3.55
CA VAL A 117 1.30 -2.72 -4.26
C VAL A 117 2.73 -3.16 -4.58
N ARG A 118 3.07 -3.16 -5.86
CA ARG A 118 4.39 -3.55 -6.35
C ARG A 118 5.13 -2.39 -6.98
N TRP A 119 6.43 -2.32 -6.72
CA TRP A 119 7.35 -1.39 -7.39
C TRP A 119 8.68 -2.12 -7.60
N PRO A 120 9.63 -1.57 -8.40
CA PRO A 120 10.86 -2.32 -8.74
C PRO A 120 11.67 -2.81 -7.54
N ALA A 121 11.67 -2.07 -6.45
CA ALA A 121 12.47 -2.44 -5.26
C ALA A 121 11.75 -3.39 -4.31
N GLY A 122 10.44 -3.64 -4.48
CA GLY A 122 9.72 -4.52 -3.56
C GLY A 122 8.22 -4.51 -3.72
N ARG A 123 7.53 -4.96 -2.67
CA ARG A 123 6.08 -4.98 -2.61
C ARG A 123 5.59 -4.73 -1.20
N SER A 124 4.36 -4.27 -1.08
CA SER A 124 3.65 -4.12 0.18
C SER A 124 2.30 -4.81 0.10
N LEU A 125 1.91 -5.48 1.16
CA LEU A 125 0.61 -6.12 1.29
C LEU A 125 -0.15 -5.44 2.42
N LYS A 126 -1.42 -5.13 2.17
CA LYS A 126 -2.28 -4.55 3.21
C LYS A 126 -3.62 -5.26 3.23
N HIS A 127 -3.99 -5.75 4.39
CA HIS A 127 -5.30 -6.38 4.63
C HIS A 127 -6.31 -5.32 5.01
N PHE A 128 -7.41 -5.24 4.27
CA PHE A 128 -8.51 -4.33 4.54
C PHE A 128 -9.74 -5.11 4.96
N GLU A 129 -10.31 -4.72 6.08
CA GLU A 129 -11.61 -5.17 6.55
C GLU A 129 -12.49 -3.91 6.66
N VAL A 130 -13.50 -3.84 5.82
CA VAL A 130 -14.29 -2.62 5.67
C VAL A 130 -15.77 -2.94 5.81
N LEU A 131 -16.46 -2.14 6.61
CA LEU A 131 -17.92 -2.18 6.71
C LEU A 131 -18.49 -1.03 5.88
N LEU A 132 -19.47 -1.35 5.03
CA LEU A 132 -20.20 -0.36 4.27
C LEU A 132 -21.46 0.06 5.05
N ASP A 133 -21.61 1.35 5.22
CA ASP A 133 -22.80 1.88 5.89
C ASP A 133 -24.01 1.82 4.97
N PRO A 134 -25.22 1.62 5.52
CA PRO A 134 -26.43 1.73 4.71
C PRO A 134 -26.57 3.13 4.16
N PRO A 135 -27.27 3.29 3.01
CA PRO A 135 -27.47 4.62 2.44
C PRO A 135 -28.29 5.52 3.37
N PRO A 136 -28.03 6.83 3.35
CA PRO A 136 -28.80 7.77 4.16
C PRO A 136 -30.26 7.80 3.72
N ARG A 137 -31.14 7.98 4.68
CA ARG A 137 -32.61 8.09 4.42
C ARG A 137 -33.01 9.50 4.07
#